data_13ef3a66b79ac33cd1ab104609379c37
#
_entry.id   13ef3a66b79ac33cd1ab104609379c37
#
_cell.length_a   1.000
_cell.length_b   1.000
_cell.length_c   1.000
_cell.angle_alpha   90.00
_cell.angle_beta   90.00
_cell.angle_gamma   90.00
#
_symmetry.space_group_name_H-M   'P 1'
#
loop_
_entity.id
_entity.type
_entity.pdbx_description
1 polymer ?
#
loop_
_entity_poly.entity_id
_entity_poly.type
_entity_poly.pdbx_seq_one_letter_code
_entity_poly.pdbx_strand_id
1 'polypeptide(L)'
;MAQNITPESLISILAAALAQKPTKPLVLALDGRCGSGKTTLADRLTRQFPASIVLHTDDFYLPPAQRVRGWEKTPCANMDLTRLRDEALRPAYEGQPVLYRAYSCRAGAYQPVQELAAQPLVILEGSYSHHPLLAGYETLQVFVTCSREEQTHRLQAREGERYANFSARWIPLEEGYFAQYRIEETADLAVDTTAANACAGMMCR
;
A
#
# COMPACT_ATOMS: atom_id res chain seq x y z
N MET A 1 14.14 14.35 3.53
CA MET A 1 14.22 12.88 3.66
C MET A 1 13.27 12.45 4.77
N ALA A 2 12.45 11.43 4.53
CA ALA A 2 11.53 10.87 5.51
C ALA A 2 12.27 10.44 6.79
N GLN A 3 11.66 10.63 7.95
CA GLN A 3 12.22 10.18 9.22
C GLN A 3 12.08 8.65 9.32
N ASN A 4 13.19 7.96 9.55
CA ASN A 4 13.18 6.51 9.78
C ASN A 4 12.61 6.20 11.15
N ILE A 5 11.63 5.30 11.19
CA ILE A 5 10.98 4.81 12.41
C ILE A 5 10.82 3.30 12.40
N THR A 6 10.53 2.72 13.56
CA THR A 6 10.17 1.29 13.68
C THR A 6 8.65 1.11 13.50
N PRO A 7 8.18 -0.11 13.19
CA PRO A 7 6.74 -0.43 13.21
C PRO A 7 6.07 -0.13 14.55
N GLU A 8 6.79 -0.32 15.68
CA GLU A 8 6.31 -0.01 17.03
C GLU A 8 6.09 1.50 17.23
N SER A 9 7.03 2.31 16.69
CA SER A 9 6.90 3.78 16.72
C SER A 9 5.70 4.23 15.89
N LEU A 10 5.47 3.63 14.72
CA LEU A 10 4.29 3.93 13.89
C LEU A 10 2.99 3.61 14.64
N ILE A 11 2.91 2.46 15.31
CA ILE A 11 1.75 2.09 16.15
C ILE A 11 1.52 3.16 17.23
N SER A 12 2.56 3.62 17.90
CA SER A 12 2.46 4.64 18.95
C SER A 12 1.96 5.99 18.39
N ILE A 13 2.46 6.39 17.22
CA ILE A 13 2.03 7.62 16.53
C ILE A 13 0.53 7.53 16.17
N LEU A 14 0.09 6.42 15.58
CA LEU A 14 -1.32 6.22 15.22
C LEU A 14 -2.22 6.18 16.44
N ALA A 15 -1.81 5.50 17.52
CA ALA A 15 -2.56 5.46 18.77
C ALA A 15 -2.75 6.87 19.37
N ALA A 16 -1.68 7.67 19.39
CA ALA A 16 -1.74 9.04 19.87
C ALA A 16 -2.66 9.92 18.99
N ALA A 17 -2.59 9.78 17.67
CA ALA A 17 -3.43 10.52 16.75
C ALA A 17 -4.92 10.15 16.87
N LEU A 18 -5.23 8.85 16.97
CA LEU A 18 -6.61 8.37 17.16
C LEU A 18 -7.20 8.78 18.53
N ALA A 19 -6.36 8.87 19.56
CA ALA A 19 -6.79 9.31 20.89
C ALA A 19 -7.27 10.78 20.90
N GLN A 20 -6.84 11.61 19.96
CA GLN A 20 -7.32 12.98 19.78
C GLN A 20 -8.75 13.05 19.22
N LYS A 21 -9.34 11.91 18.84
CA LYS A 21 -10.69 11.82 18.24
C LYS A 21 -10.87 12.79 17.07
N PRO A 22 -10.09 12.68 16.02
CA PRO A 22 -10.15 13.58 14.87
C PRO A 22 -11.57 13.59 14.28
N THR A 23 -11.98 14.73 13.72
CA THR A 23 -13.32 14.89 13.12
C THR A 23 -13.52 14.10 11.83
N LYS A 24 -12.43 13.70 11.19
CA LYS A 24 -12.41 12.83 10.01
C LYS A 24 -11.56 11.59 10.30
N PRO A 25 -11.80 10.47 9.60
CA PRO A 25 -10.92 9.31 9.67
C PRO A 25 -9.46 9.67 9.38
N LEU A 26 -8.54 9.04 10.11
CA LEU A 26 -7.13 9.08 9.75
C LEU A 26 -6.88 8.17 8.55
N VAL A 27 -6.22 8.67 7.53
CA VAL A 27 -5.81 7.89 6.37
C VAL A 27 -4.30 7.71 6.41
N LEU A 28 -3.87 6.49 6.68
CA LEU A 28 -2.48 6.06 6.60
C LEU A 28 -2.23 5.47 5.21
N ALA A 29 -1.39 6.10 4.40
CA ALA A 29 -0.94 5.55 3.13
C ALA A 29 0.41 4.82 3.30
N LEU A 30 0.46 3.54 2.95
CA LEU A 30 1.64 2.67 2.99
C LEU A 30 2.12 2.40 1.56
N ASP A 31 3.05 3.20 1.08
CA ASP A 31 3.72 2.99 -0.21
C ASP A 31 5.10 2.34 -0.02
N GLY A 32 5.75 1.96 -1.08
CA GLY A 32 7.11 1.41 -1.04
C GLY A 32 7.30 0.21 -1.95
N ARG A 33 8.51 -0.33 -1.95
CA ARG A 33 8.97 -1.37 -2.86
C ARG A 33 8.17 -2.67 -2.72
N CYS A 34 7.90 -3.35 -3.83
CA CYS A 34 7.37 -4.71 -3.80
C CYS A 34 8.29 -5.62 -2.97
N GLY A 35 7.70 -6.49 -2.15
CA GLY A 35 8.46 -7.33 -1.21
C GLY A 35 8.96 -6.60 0.04
N SER A 36 8.70 -5.30 0.21
CA SER A 36 9.10 -4.56 1.42
C SER A 36 8.27 -4.87 2.67
N GLY A 37 7.17 -5.62 2.56
CA GLY A 37 6.35 -6.01 3.71
C GLY A 37 5.21 -5.04 4.04
N LYS A 38 4.76 -4.21 3.11
CA LYS A 38 3.60 -3.31 3.25
C LYS A 38 2.36 -4.04 3.77
N THR A 39 1.98 -5.13 3.10
CA THR A 39 0.81 -5.94 3.47
C THR A 39 0.95 -6.54 4.87
N THR A 40 2.14 -7.05 5.21
CA THR A 40 2.43 -7.57 6.56
C THR A 40 2.31 -6.48 7.62
N LEU A 41 2.75 -5.26 7.31
CA LEU A 41 2.60 -4.11 8.20
C LEU A 41 1.13 -3.71 8.33
N ALA A 42 0.38 -3.64 7.24
CA ALA A 42 -1.06 -3.38 7.25
C ALA A 42 -1.83 -4.40 8.10
N ASP A 43 -1.54 -5.70 7.93
CA ASP A 43 -2.11 -6.78 8.74
C ASP A 43 -1.78 -6.65 10.24
N ARG A 44 -0.58 -6.20 10.56
CA ARG A 44 -0.18 -5.94 11.94
C ARG A 44 -0.96 -4.76 12.52
N LEU A 45 -1.12 -3.69 11.75
CA LEU A 45 -1.87 -2.51 12.15
C LEU A 45 -3.36 -2.81 12.34
N THR A 46 -4.00 -3.60 11.47
CA THR A 46 -5.41 -3.98 11.64
C THR A 46 -5.63 -4.83 12.88
N ARG A 47 -4.69 -5.72 13.23
CA ARG A 47 -4.75 -6.45 14.51
C ARG A 47 -4.63 -5.54 15.73
N GLN A 48 -3.80 -4.49 15.63
CA GLN A 48 -3.61 -3.52 16.72
C GLN A 48 -4.78 -2.53 16.81
N PHE A 49 -5.37 -2.18 15.68
CA PHE A 49 -6.49 -1.24 15.54
C PHE A 49 -7.68 -1.92 14.85
N PRO A 50 -8.49 -2.73 15.58
CA PRO A 50 -9.61 -3.46 14.98
C PRO A 50 -10.67 -2.55 14.32
N ALA A 51 -10.79 -1.30 14.79
CA ALA A 51 -11.63 -0.28 14.18
C ALA A 51 -10.89 0.39 12.99
N SER A 52 -10.52 -0.41 11.99
CA SER A 52 -9.85 0.03 10.76
C SER A 52 -10.37 -0.71 9.53
N ILE A 53 -10.18 -0.10 8.35
CA ILE A 53 -10.35 -0.76 7.05
C ILE A 53 -9.06 -0.67 6.25
N VAL A 54 -8.83 -1.64 5.38
CA VAL A 54 -7.72 -1.62 4.42
C VAL A 54 -8.28 -1.47 3.01
N LEU A 55 -7.71 -0.55 2.26
CA LEU A 55 -7.93 -0.36 0.84
C LEU A 55 -6.63 -0.75 0.12
N HIS A 56 -6.69 -1.78 -0.71
CA HIS A 56 -5.53 -2.26 -1.45
C HIS A 56 -5.47 -1.59 -2.82
N THR A 57 -4.36 -0.92 -3.14
CA THR A 57 -4.18 -0.34 -4.48
C THR A 57 -4.22 -1.42 -5.56
N ASP A 58 -3.71 -2.61 -5.26
CA ASP A 58 -3.69 -3.76 -6.19
C ASP A 58 -5.07 -4.25 -6.63
N ASP A 59 -6.13 -3.88 -5.91
CA ASP A 59 -7.52 -4.15 -6.29
C ASP A 59 -8.06 -3.19 -7.37
N PHE A 60 -7.25 -2.21 -7.75
CA PHE A 60 -7.63 -1.16 -8.71
C PHE A 60 -6.77 -1.20 -9.99
N TYR A 61 -6.34 -2.38 -10.41
CA TYR A 61 -5.76 -2.53 -11.74
C TYR A 61 -6.79 -2.30 -12.84
N LEU A 62 -6.35 -1.66 -13.92
CA LEU A 62 -7.13 -1.58 -15.15
C LEU A 62 -7.25 -2.96 -15.80
N PRO A 63 -8.45 -3.35 -16.26
CA PRO A 63 -8.61 -4.49 -17.16
C PRO A 63 -7.67 -4.39 -18.37
N PRO A 64 -7.12 -5.50 -18.88
CA PRO A 64 -6.17 -5.47 -20.01
C PRO A 64 -6.63 -4.65 -21.22
N ALA A 65 -7.93 -4.70 -21.54
CA ALA A 65 -8.53 -3.97 -22.66
C ALA A 65 -8.57 -2.44 -22.46
N GLN A 66 -8.40 -1.96 -21.22
CA GLN A 66 -8.41 -0.52 -20.89
C GLN A 66 -6.99 0.04 -20.71
N ARG A 67 -5.97 -0.81 -20.70
CA ARG A 67 -4.57 -0.38 -20.58
C ARG A 67 -4.11 0.25 -21.89
N VAL A 68 -3.45 1.39 -21.79
CA VAL A 68 -2.86 2.06 -22.95
C VAL A 68 -1.68 1.25 -23.49
N ARG A 69 -1.41 1.38 -24.81
CA ARG A 69 -0.23 0.74 -25.43
C ARG A 69 1.04 1.30 -24.78
N GLY A 70 1.95 0.42 -24.36
CA GLY A 70 3.20 0.81 -23.73
C GLY A 70 3.08 1.10 -22.23
N TRP A 71 1.98 0.72 -21.60
CA TRP A 71 1.77 0.86 -20.15
C TRP A 71 2.90 0.22 -19.34
N GLU A 72 3.55 -0.83 -19.85
CA GLU A 72 4.66 -1.52 -19.19
C GLU A 72 5.92 -0.65 -18.98
N LYS A 73 5.95 0.51 -19.63
CA LYS A 73 7.06 1.49 -19.53
C LYS A 73 6.62 2.80 -18.87
N THR A 74 5.36 2.91 -18.49
CA THR A 74 4.80 4.13 -17.92
C THR A 74 4.34 3.84 -16.50
N PRO A 75 4.95 4.45 -15.48
CA PRO A 75 4.54 4.29 -14.09
C PRO A 75 3.04 4.54 -13.91
N CYS A 76 2.39 3.72 -13.12
CA CYS A 76 0.96 3.80 -12.78
C CYS A 76 -0.04 3.60 -13.94
N ALA A 77 0.40 3.46 -15.20
CA ALA A 77 -0.49 3.39 -16.37
C ALA A 77 -1.35 2.10 -16.45
N ASN A 78 -1.10 1.15 -15.56
CA ASN A 78 -1.88 -0.07 -15.37
C ASN A 78 -2.91 0.04 -14.24
N MET A 79 -3.01 1.20 -13.57
CA MET A 79 -3.85 1.43 -12.40
C MET A 79 -5.03 2.33 -12.72
N ASP A 80 -6.17 2.04 -12.13
CA ASP A 80 -7.36 2.91 -12.13
C ASP A 80 -7.38 3.76 -10.85
N LEU A 81 -6.43 4.70 -10.77
CA LEU A 81 -6.29 5.56 -9.59
C LEU A 81 -7.48 6.52 -9.44
N THR A 82 -8.18 6.85 -10.52
CA THR A 82 -9.40 7.65 -10.46
C THR A 82 -10.51 6.89 -9.76
N ARG A 83 -10.70 5.63 -10.12
CA ARG A 83 -11.67 4.75 -9.44
C ARG A 83 -11.29 4.51 -7.98
N LEU A 84 -10.01 4.23 -7.67
CA LEU A 84 -9.54 4.12 -6.29
C LEU A 84 -9.88 5.36 -5.47
N ARG A 85 -9.56 6.55 -6.01
CA ARG A 85 -9.86 7.81 -5.33
C ARG A 85 -11.37 8.00 -5.12
N ASP A 86 -12.17 7.86 -6.17
CA ASP A 86 -13.56 8.29 -6.17
C ASP A 86 -14.50 7.27 -5.55
N GLU A 87 -14.26 5.95 -5.76
CA GLU A 87 -15.12 4.88 -5.25
C GLU A 87 -14.69 4.38 -3.85
N ALA A 88 -13.42 4.56 -3.46
CA ALA A 88 -12.96 4.01 -2.18
C ALA A 88 -12.34 5.04 -1.24
N LEU A 89 -11.28 5.76 -1.67
CA LEU A 89 -10.52 6.60 -0.77
C LEU A 89 -11.31 7.82 -0.28
N ARG A 90 -11.98 8.54 -1.20
CA ARG A 90 -12.77 9.73 -0.85
C ARG A 90 -13.94 9.39 0.10
N PRO A 91 -14.82 8.40 -0.17
CA PRO A 91 -15.86 8.01 0.79
C PRO A 91 -15.28 7.62 2.15
N ALA A 92 -14.20 6.82 2.17
CA ALA A 92 -13.55 6.43 3.41
C ALA A 92 -13.04 7.64 4.22
N TYR A 93 -12.37 8.61 3.55
CA TYR A 93 -11.90 9.86 4.17
C TYR A 93 -13.03 10.75 4.70
N GLU A 94 -14.19 10.72 4.04
CA GLU A 94 -15.40 11.45 4.46
C GLU A 94 -16.15 10.73 5.59
N GLY A 95 -15.67 9.57 6.05
CA GLY A 95 -16.31 8.79 7.10
C GLY A 95 -17.60 8.11 6.64
N GLN A 96 -17.70 7.80 5.36
CA GLN A 96 -18.84 7.10 4.75
C GLN A 96 -18.49 5.63 4.51
N PRO A 97 -19.48 4.73 4.45
CA PRO A 97 -19.29 3.36 3.98
C PRO A 97 -18.73 3.33 2.56
N VAL A 98 -17.86 2.36 2.28
CA VAL A 98 -17.23 2.18 0.96
C VAL A 98 -17.85 0.99 0.24
N LEU A 99 -18.38 1.20 -0.95
CA LEU A 99 -18.79 0.12 -1.85
C LEU A 99 -17.57 -0.39 -2.61
N TYR A 100 -16.83 -1.30 -1.97
CA TYR A 100 -15.54 -1.77 -2.44
C TYR A 100 -15.69 -2.86 -3.49
N ARG A 101 -15.08 -2.63 -4.66
CA ARG A 101 -15.14 -3.58 -5.77
C ARG A 101 -13.76 -3.82 -6.35
N ALA A 102 -13.10 -4.88 -5.91
CA ALA A 102 -11.79 -5.28 -6.39
C ALA A 102 -11.83 -5.79 -7.85
N TYR A 103 -10.78 -5.50 -8.61
CA TYR A 103 -10.52 -6.17 -9.89
C TYR A 103 -9.49 -7.28 -9.68
N SER A 104 -9.90 -8.52 -9.90
CA SER A 104 -8.99 -9.65 -9.81
C SER A 104 -8.24 -9.88 -11.12
N CYS A 105 -6.96 -9.58 -11.15
CA CYS A 105 -6.11 -9.89 -12.29
C CYS A 105 -6.07 -11.39 -12.61
N ARG A 106 -6.20 -12.25 -11.60
CA ARG A 106 -6.24 -13.71 -11.77
C ARG A 106 -7.53 -14.18 -12.45
N ALA A 107 -8.67 -13.63 -12.05
CA ALA A 107 -9.98 -13.96 -12.63
C ALA A 107 -10.25 -13.18 -13.92
N GLY A 108 -9.50 -12.09 -14.18
CA GLY A 108 -9.76 -11.17 -15.29
C GLY A 108 -11.09 -10.43 -15.17
N ALA A 109 -11.62 -10.27 -13.95
CA ALA A 109 -12.96 -9.74 -13.72
C ALA A 109 -13.06 -8.96 -12.39
N TYR A 110 -14.04 -8.07 -12.33
CA TYR A 110 -14.45 -7.44 -11.08
C TYR A 110 -15.10 -8.45 -10.15
N GLN A 111 -14.75 -8.35 -8.87
CA GLN A 111 -15.33 -9.16 -7.81
C GLN A 111 -16.70 -8.58 -7.39
N PRO A 112 -17.54 -9.35 -6.68
CA PRO A 112 -18.74 -8.82 -6.07
C PRO A 112 -18.43 -7.60 -5.18
N VAL A 113 -19.34 -6.64 -5.18
CA VAL A 113 -19.24 -5.47 -4.32
C VAL A 113 -19.32 -5.90 -2.86
N GLN A 114 -18.39 -5.40 -2.04
CA GLN A 114 -18.40 -5.53 -0.59
C GLN A 114 -18.67 -4.15 0.02
N GLU A 115 -19.54 -4.08 1.00
CA GLU A 115 -19.72 -2.86 1.77
C GLU A 115 -18.75 -2.87 2.97
N LEU A 116 -17.82 -1.94 3.00
CA LEU A 116 -16.92 -1.71 4.12
C LEU A 116 -17.50 -0.59 4.98
N ALA A 117 -17.81 -0.89 6.23
CA ALA A 117 -18.33 0.11 7.16
C ALA A 117 -17.29 1.22 7.42
N ALA A 118 -17.74 2.44 7.62
CA ALA A 118 -16.88 3.55 7.98
C ALA A 118 -16.10 3.26 9.27
N GLN A 119 -14.81 3.55 9.28
CA GLN A 119 -13.92 3.32 10.40
C GLN A 119 -13.05 4.56 10.68
N PRO A 120 -12.61 4.78 11.93
CA PRO A 120 -11.76 5.91 12.27
C PRO A 120 -10.33 5.83 11.72
N LEU A 121 -9.86 4.64 11.31
CA LEU A 121 -8.59 4.43 10.64
C LEU A 121 -8.81 3.77 9.29
N VAL A 122 -8.29 4.40 8.24
CA VAL A 122 -8.22 3.87 6.88
C VAL A 122 -6.76 3.61 6.55
N ILE A 123 -6.43 2.41 6.13
CA ILE A 123 -5.08 2.03 5.68
C ILE A 123 -5.16 1.85 4.16
N LEU A 124 -4.59 2.78 3.41
CA LEU A 124 -4.38 2.65 1.97
C LEU A 124 -3.03 1.96 1.75
N GLU A 125 -3.04 0.72 1.27
CA GLU A 125 -1.83 -0.10 1.16
C GLU A 125 -1.58 -0.51 -0.28
N GLY A 126 -0.32 -0.41 -0.69
CA GLY A 126 0.19 -0.92 -1.95
C GLY A 126 1.04 0.09 -2.71
N SER A 127 1.71 -0.38 -3.76
CA SER A 127 2.45 0.49 -4.67
C SER A 127 1.50 1.52 -5.29
N TYR A 128 1.97 2.75 -5.43
CA TYR A 128 1.22 3.91 -5.94
C TYR A 128 0.23 4.55 -4.96
N SER A 129 0.23 4.18 -3.66
CA SER A 129 -0.64 4.79 -2.67
C SER A 129 -0.31 6.26 -2.37
N HIS A 130 0.93 6.71 -2.65
CA HIS A 130 1.33 8.13 -2.55
C HIS A 130 1.24 8.89 -3.90
N HIS A 131 0.53 8.33 -4.89
CA HIS A 131 0.43 9.01 -6.18
C HIS A 131 -0.28 10.37 -6.04
N PRO A 132 0.21 11.46 -6.70
CA PRO A 132 -0.35 12.81 -6.57
C PRO A 132 -1.87 12.93 -6.82
N LEU A 133 -2.46 12.02 -7.60
CA LEU A 133 -3.91 11.99 -7.82
C LEU A 133 -4.70 11.66 -6.53
N LEU A 134 -4.05 11.05 -5.54
CA LEU A 134 -4.63 10.69 -4.24
C LEU A 134 -4.30 11.72 -3.16
N ALA A 135 -3.46 12.70 -3.48
CA ALA A 135 -3.04 13.74 -2.55
C ALA A 135 -4.24 14.51 -1.98
N GLY A 136 -4.14 14.87 -0.70
CA GLY A 136 -5.18 15.62 0.03
C GLY A 136 -6.18 14.73 0.79
N TYR A 137 -6.09 13.42 0.61
CA TYR A 137 -6.85 12.45 1.41
C TYR A 137 -5.97 11.79 2.48
N GLU A 138 -4.67 11.62 2.24
CA GLU A 138 -3.75 11.00 3.18
C GLU A 138 -3.44 11.93 4.35
N THR A 139 -3.58 11.39 5.57
CA THR A 139 -3.22 12.10 6.80
C THR A 139 -1.75 11.85 7.17
N LEU A 140 -1.23 10.67 6.82
CA LEU A 140 0.14 10.25 7.09
C LEU A 140 0.63 9.35 5.95
N GLN A 141 1.74 9.73 5.33
CA GLN A 141 2.39 8.99 4.25
C GLN A 141 3.63 8.27 4.79
N VAL A 142 3.65 6.94 4.68
CA VAL A 142 4.73 6.08 5.16
C VAL A 142 5.34 5.29 4.01
N PHE A 143 6.63 5.49 3.76
CA PHE A 143 7.38 4.71 2.79
C PHE A 143 7.96 3.46 3.45
N VAL A 144 7.55 2.29 2.99
CA VAL A 144 8.02 0.99 3.51
C VAL A 144 9.10 0.44 2.61
N THR A 145 10.28 0.17 3.17
CA THR A 145 11.45 -0.31 2.44
C THR A 145 12.09 -1.52 3.13
N CYS A 146 13.02 -2.15 2.43
CA CYS A 146 13.95 -3.14 2.95
C CYS A 146 15.22 -3.15 2.10
N SER A 147 16.27 -3.85 2.55
CA SER A 147 17.47 -4.00 1.73
C SER A 147 17.17 -4.73 0.42
N ARG A 148 17.98 -4.49 -0.62
CA ARG A 148 17.82 -5.15 -1.93
C ARG A 148 17.96 -6.66 -1.83
N GLU A 149 18.83 -7.14 -0.96
CA GLU A 149 19.05 -8.57 -0.70
C GLU A 149 17.78 -9.19 -0.10
N GLU A 150 17.20 -8.54 0.92
CA GLU A 150 15.97 -9.00 1.56
C GLU A 150 14.78 -8.92 0.61
N GLN A 151 14.66 -7.85 -0.19
CA GLN A 151 13.65 -7.74 -1.24
C GLN A 151 13.74 -8.92 -2.22
N THR A 152 14.94 -9.20 -2.71
CA THR A 152 15.19 -10.29 -3.64
C THR A 152 14.80 -11.63 -3.04
N HIS A 153 15.26 -11.90 -1.81
CA HIS A 153 14.94 -13.12 -1.08
C HIS A 153 13.43 -13.33 -0.93
N ARG A 154 12.70 -12.30 -0.47
CA ARG A 154 11.24 -12.35 -0.29
C ARG A 154 10.50 -12.55 -1.62
N LEU A 155 10.93 -11.85 -2.67
CA LEU A 155 10.31 -11.96 -3.98
C LEU A 155 10.58 -13.33 -4.62
N GLN A 156 11.78 -13.87 -4.50
CA GLN A 156 12.09 -15.22 -4.97
C GLN A 156 11.26 -16.29 -4.25
N ALA A 157 11.13 -16.18 -2.93
CA ALA A 157 10.29 -17.09 -2.13
C ALA A 157 8.80 -17.02 -2.52
N ARG A 158 8.29 -15.81 -2.85
CA ARG A 158 6.89 -15.59 -3.23
C ARG A 158 6.57 -15.98 -4.66
N GLU A 159 7.44 -15.61 -5.61
CA GLU A 159 7.18 -15.75 -7.05
C GLU A 159 7.73 -17.06 -7.65
N GLY A 160 8.73 -17.68 -6.99
CA GLY A 160 9.37 -18.90 -7.49
C GLY A 160 9.94 -18.71 -8.91
N GLU A 161 9.57 -19.60 -9.81
CA GLU A 161 10.03 -19.56 -11.22
C GLU A 161 9.62 -18.29 -11.98
N ARG A 162 8.56 -17.59 -11.52
CA ARG A 162 8.10 -16.34 -12.14
C ARG A 162 8.92 -15.13 -11.75
N TYR A 163 9.86 -15.27 -10.79
CA TYR A 163 10.63 -14.13 -10.25
C TYR A 163 11.35 -13.33 -11.34
N ALA A 164 11.99 -13.98 -12.30
CA ALA A 164 12.73 -13.29 -13.37
C ALA A 164 11.81 -12.36 -14.19
N ASN A 165 10.63 -12.84 -14.58
CA ASN A 165 9.65 -12.06 -15.32
C ASN A 165 9.02 -10.97 -14.44
N PHE A 166 8.80 -11.26 -13.15
CA PHE A 166 8.27 -10.31 -12.18
C PHE A 166 9.26 -9.15 -11.98
N SER A 167 10.50 -9.46 -11.65
CA SER A 167 11.54 -8.45 -11.37
C SER A 167 11.87 -7.59 -12.58
N ALA A 168 11.92 -8.18 -13.77
CA ALA A 168 12.21 -7.44 -15.00
C ALA A 168 11.10 -6.43 -15.40
N ARG A 169 9.87 -6.63 -14.93
CA ARG A 169 8.74 -5.75 -15.24
C ARG A 169 8.40 -4.79 -14.12
N TRP A 170 8.16 -5.32 -12.91
CA TRP A 170 7.53 -4.55 -11.85
C TRP A 170 8.50 -3.66 -11.10
N ILE A 171 9.73 -4.15 -10.83
CA ILE A 171 10.74 -3.33 -10.14
C ILE A 171 11.08 -2.05 -10.92
N PRO A 172 11.35 -2.08 -12.25
CA PRO A 172 11.61 -0.85 -12.99
C PRO A 172 10.42 0.12 -13.03
N LEU A 173 9.16 -0.38 -13.07
CA LEU A 173 7.98 0.46 -13.03
C LEU A 173 7.83 1.18 -11.69
N GLU A 174 8.04 0.46 -10.58
CA GLU A 174 8.01 1.05 -9.24
C GLU A 174 9.14 2.07 -9.04
N GLU A 175 10.39 1.73 -9.38
CA GLU A 175 11.52 2.65 -9.23
C GLU A 175 11.32 3.89 -10.13
N GLY A 176 10.76 3.74 -11.33
CA GLY A 176 10.38 4.86 -12.19
C GLY A 176 9.33 5.77 -11.55
N TYR A 177 8.34 5.19 -10.88
CA TYR A 177 7.33 5.92 -10.11
C TYR A 177 7.96 6.67 -8.93
N PHE A 178 8.79 5.99 -8.13
CA PHE A 178 9.44 6.61 -6.97
C PHE A 178 10.33 7.78 -7.39
N ALA A 179 11.09 7.63 -8.48
CA ALA A 179 11.93 8.70 -9.00
C ALA A 179 11.11 9.87 -9.57
N GLN A 180 10.07 9.58 -10.36
CA GLN A 180 9.25 10.61 -11.03
C GLN A 180 8.54 11.52 -10.02
N TYR A 181 8.01 10.95 -8.94
CA TYR A 181 7.22 11.68 -7.94
C TYR A 181 7.96 11.91 -6.63
N ARG A 182 9.24 11.51 -6.55
CA ARG A 182 10.10 11.65 -5.36
C ARG A 182 9.47 11.04 -4.10
N ILE A 183 8.82 9.90 -4.25
CA ILE A 183 7.93 9.29 -3.24
C ILE A 183 8.68 9.04 -1.92
N GLU A 184 9.88 8.47 -1.96
CA GLU A 184 10.70 8.21 -0.77
C GLU A 184 11.12 9.50 -0.05
N GLU A 185 11.34 10.59 -0.81
CA GLU A 185 11.80 11.86 -0.26
C GLU A 185 10.67 12.68 0.36
N THR A 186 9.45 12.56 -0.20
CA THR A 186 8.28 13.36 0.19
C THR A 186 7.42 12.67 1.24
N ALA A 187 7.61 11.37 1.49
CA ALA A 187 6.93 10.68 2.57
C ALA A 187 7.25 11.32 3.93
N ASP A 188 6.27 11.33 4.83
CA ASP A 188 6.42 11.85 6.19
C ASP A 188 7.39 10.98 7.00
N LEU A 189 7.23 9.66 6.88
CA LEU A 189 7.99 8.66 7.63
C LEU A 189 8.47 7.54 6.70
N ALA A 190 9.55 6.87 7.11
CA ALA A 190 10.02 5.65 6.47
C ALA A 190 10.12 4.51 7.48
N VAL A 191 9.71 3.31 7.07
CA VAL A 191 9.83 2.08 7.86
C VAL A 191 10.70 1.09 7.12
N ASP A 192 11.88 0.78 7.68
CA ASP A 192 12.74 -0.29 7.17
C ASP A 192 12.38 -1.62 7.83
N THR A 193 12.01 -2.59 7.01
CA THR A 193 11.60 -3.92 7.46
C THR A 193 12.68 -4.99 7.27
N THR A 194 13.92 -4.60 6.94
CA THR A 194 15.01 -5.55 6.67
C THR A 194 15.19 -6.57 7.80
N ALA A 195 15.19 -6.11 9.05
CA ALA A 195 15.37 -6.95 10.23
C ALA A 195 14.07 -7.59 10.77
N ALA A 196 12.90 -7.27 10.22
CA ALA A 196 11.61 -7.66 10.81
C ALA A 196 11.35 -9.18 10.80
N ASN A 197 12.01 -9.94 9.93
CA ASN A 197 11.87 -11.40 9.85
C ASN A 197 12.85 -12.19 10.73
N ALA A 198 13.85 -11.55 11.32
CA ALA A 198 14.78 -12.23 12.23
C ALA A 198 14.08 -12.71 13.52
N CYS A 199 13.01 -12.05 13.94
CA CYS A 199 12.25 -12.42 15.15
C CYS A 199 11.14 -13.46 14.91
N ALA A 200 10.61 -13.60 13.70
CA ALA A 200 9.53 -14.55 13.42
C ALA A 200 10.00 -16.00 13.37
N GLY A 201 11.29 -16.24 13.08
CA GLY A 201 11.88 -17.58 13.04
C GLY A 201 12.30 -18.16 14.40
N MET A 202 12.27 -17.38 15.48
CA MET A 202 12.69 -17.85 16.81
C MET A 202 11.53 -18.26 17.74
N MET A 203 10.29 -18.19 17.31
CA MET A 203 9.12 -18.58 18.13
C MET A 203 8.48 -19.94 17.73
N CYS A 204 9.09 -20.70 16.86
CA CYS A 204 8.67 -22.08 16.56
C CYS A 204 9.83 -23.06 16.84
N ARG A 205 10.11 -23.35 18.10
CA ARG A 205 10.73 -24.59 18.57
C ARG A 205 10.04 -25.03 19.86
#